data_dfbbd1327400f7869ec297b69e249632
#
_entry.id   dfbbd1327400f7869ec297b69e249632
#
_cell.length_a   1.000
_cell.length_b   1.000
_cell.length_c   1.000
_cell.angle_alpha   90.00
_cell.angle_beta   90.00
_cell.angle_gamma   90.00
#
_symmetry.space_group_name_H-M   'P 1'
#
loop_
_entity.id
_entity.type
_entity.pdbx_description
1 polymer ?
#
loop_
_entity_poly.entity_id
_entity_poly.type
_entity_poly.pdbx_seq_one_letter_code
_entity_poly.pdbx_strand_id
1 'polypeptide(L)'
;TLQNKKTGSRSIWLFLLPNLIGTAGFVLIPFADVFRRSCLKAVGGEFVGLANYRVVIENKAFRLAAVNTGKFMIICLPLLLILSLCIAVLFENVTRPGHEHKTAAEKREKRFADTGWMKSGFMLPMAIPAASVVVFFQLLFDEKGWLNLLAGKLGFGGTDWLNCDAAFWVLVACYIWKNLGY
;
A
#
# COMPACT_ATOMS: atom_id res chain seq x y z
N THR A 1 0.60 1.25 -50.68
CA THR A 1 1.05 0.57 -49.43
C THR A 1 0.28 1.03 -48.20
N LEU A 2 -1.08 1.16 -48.27
CA LEU A 2 -1.93 1.60 -47.15
C LEU A 2 -3.00 0.57 -46.71
N GLN A 3 -2.82 -0.72 -47.06
CA GLN A 3 -3.83 -1.75 -46.81
C GLN A 3 -3.61 -2.60 -45.56
N ASN A 4 -2.56 -2.36 -44.75
CA ASN A 4 -2.19 -3.27 -43.64
C ASN A 4 -2.57 -2.77 -42.22
N LYS A 5 -3.33 -1.66 -42.09
CA LYS A 5 -3.67 -1.08 -40.78
C LYS A 5 -4.97 -1.63 -40.16
N LYS A 6 -5.85 -2.25 -40.94
CA LYS A 6 -7.15 -2.78 -40.44
C LYS A 6 -7.10 -4.19 -39.89
N THR A 7 -6.12 -5.01 -40.28
CA THR A 7 -6.00 -6.39 -39.82
C THR A 7 -5.45 -6.49 -38.41
N GLY A 8 -4.56 -5.58 -38.01
CA GLY A 8 -4.00 -5.55 -36.66
C GLY A 8 -5.02 -5.22 -35.56
N SER A 9 -6.01 -4.38 -35.89
CA SER A 9 -7.04 -3.99 -34.91
C SER A 9 -7.98 -5.15 -34.55
N ARG A 10 -8.40 -5.96 -35.50
CA ARG A 10 -9.28 -7.12 -35.24
C ARG A 10 -8.59 -8.22 -34.42
N SER A 11 -7.32 -8.45 -34.67
CA SER A 11 -6.53 -9.43 -33.94
C SER A 11 -6.36 -9.03 -32.47
N ILE A 12 -6.16 -7.73 -32.20
CA ILE A 12 -6.06 -7.20 -30.83
C ILE A 12 -7.36 -7.42 -30.05
N TRP A 13 -8.51 -7.15 -30.66
CA TRP A 13 -9.81 -7.36 -30.02
C TRP A 13 -10.07 -8.83 -29.72
N LEU A 14 -9.67 -9.76 -30.56
CA LEU A 14 -9.79 -11.19 -30.32
C LEU A 14 -9.00 -11.66 -29.09
N PHE A 15 -7.82 -11.10 -28.85
CA PHE A 15 -7.03 -11.39 -27.65
C PHE A 15 -7.58 -10.74 -26.38
N LEU A 16 -8.18 -9.55 -26.52
CA LEU A 16 -8.78 -8.84 -25.37
C LEU A 16 -10.16 -9.41 -24.97
N LEU A 17 -10.87 -10.00 -25.92
CA LEU A 17 -12.26 -10.42 -25.75
C LEU A 17 -12.46 -11.44 -24.62
N PRO A 18 -11.65 -12.50 -24.46
CA PRO A 18 -11.79 -13.43 -23.33
C PRO A 18 -11.60 -12.72 -21.98
N ASN A 19 -10.63 -11.83 -21.87
CA ASN A 19 -10.39 -11.06 -20.65
C ASN A 19 -11.53 -10.07 -20.36
N LEU A 20 -12.05 -9.40 -21.37
CA LEU A 20 -13.19 -8.49 -21.23
C LEU A 20 -14.47 -9.23 -20.82
N ILE A 21 -14.74 -10.40 -21.40
CA ILE A 21 -15.88 -11.24 -21.02
C ILE A 21 -15.72 -11.73 -19.58
N GLY A 22 -14.54 -12.21 -19.20
CA GLY A 22 -14.23 -12.61 -17.84
C GLY A 22 -14.43 -11.46 -16.84
N THR A 23 -13.87 -10.30 -17.14
CA THR A 23 -14.03 -9.10 -16.30
C THR A 23 -15.50 -8.65 -16.23
N ALA A 24 -16.22 -8.65 -17.32
CA ALA A 24 -17.63 -8.30 -17.34
C ALA A 24 -18.46 -9.29 -16.48
N GLY A 25 -18.24 -10.59 -16.66
CA GLY A 25 -18.98 -11.63 -15.95
C GLY A 25 -18.67 -11.70 -14.46
N PHE A 26 -17.39 -11.63 -14.09
CA PHE A 26 -16.96 -11.86 -12.71
C PHE A 26 -16.77 -10.58 -11.89
N VAL A 27 -16.66 -9.42 -12.53
CA VAL A 27 -16.46 -8.14 -11.83
C VAL A 27 -17.64 -7.20 -12.05
N LEU A 28 -17.99 -6.87 -13.30
CA LEU A 28 -19.00 -5.84 -13.57
C LEU A 28 -20.42 -6.28 -13.19
N ILE A 29 -20.81 -7.54 -13.47
CA ILE A 29 -22.15 -8.03 -13.11
C ILE A 29 -22.33 -8.10 -11.60
N PRO A 30 -21.43 -8.73 -10.80
CA PRO A 30 -21.54 -8.70 -9.34
C PRO A 30 -21.51 -7.27 -8.78
N PHE A 31 -20.67 -6.40 -9.33
CA PHE A 31 -20.61 -5.01 -8.90
C PHE A 31 -21.94 -4.27 -9.13
N ALA A 32 -22.56 -4.45 -10.30
CA ALA A 32 -23.87 -3.88 -10.60
C ALA A 32 -24.97 -4.42 -9.66
N ASP A 33 -24.93 -5.71 -9.32
CA ASP A 33 -25.88 -6.30 -8.35
C ASP A 33 -25.68 -5.75 -6.94
N VAL A 34 -24.43 -5.58 -6.49
CA VAL A 34 -24.11 -4.92 -5.22
C VAL A 34 -24.62 -3.47 -5.21
N PHE A 35 -24.42 -2.73 -6.29
CA PHE A 35 -24.93 -1.36 -6.42
C PHE A 35 -26.48 -1.34 -6.36
N ARG A 36 -27.14 -2.24 -7.07
CA ARG A 36 -28.61 -2.39 -7.00
C ARG A 36 -29.06 -2.66 -5.57
N ARG A 37 -28.44 -3.64 -4.90
CA ARG A 37 -28.76 -4.00 -3.50
C ARG A 37 -28.51 -2.85 -2.52
N SER A 38 -27.50 -2.02 -2.74
CA SER A 38 -27.23 -0.86 -1.89
C SER A 38 -28.36 0.17 -1.90
N CYS A 39 -29.17 0.19 -2.95
CA CYS A 39 -30.37 1.02 -3.08
C CYS A 39 -31.65 0.37 -2.53
N LEU A 40 -31.56 -0.87 -2.02
CA LEU A 40 -32.68 -1.58 -1.43
C LEU A 40 -32.59 -1.58 0.11
N LYS A 41 -33.74 -1.70 0.76
CA LYS A 41 -33.81 -1.89 2.21
C LYS A 41 -33.27 -3.28 2.58
N ALA A 42 -32.45 -3.37 3.63
CA ALA A 42 -31.82 -4.62 4.04
C ALA A 42 -32.83 -5.73 4.39
N VAL A 43 -33.99 -5.33 4.94
CA VAL A 43 -35.10 -6.23 5.23
C VAL A 43 -36.30 -5.77 4.39
N GLY A 44 -36.90 -6.69 3.65
CA GLY A 44 -38.05 -6.42 2.80
C GLY A 44 -37.73 -6.10 1.33
N GLY A 45 -36.50 -5.72 0.99
CA GLY A 45 -36.04 -5.51 -0.41
C GLY A 45 -36.72 -4.34 -1.13
N GLU A 46 -37.39 -3.45 -0.40
CA GLU A 46 -38.02 -2.24 -0.96
C GLU A 46 -36.98 -1.28 -1.49
N PHE A 47 -37.25 -0.64 -2.63
CA PHE A 47 -36.36 0.36 -3.19
C PHE A 47 -36.41 1.67 -2.40
N VAL A 48 -35.30 2.04 -1.79
CA VAL A 48 -35.15 3.25 -0.96
C VAL A 48 -34.20 4.29 -1.57
N GLY A 49 -33.76 4.08 -2.80
CA GLY A 49 -32.84 4.99 -3.48
C GLY A 49 -31.54 5.18 -2.70
N LEU A 50 -31.19 6.44 -2.42
CA LEU A 50 -29.94 6.80 -1.73
C LEU A 50 -30.09 6.92 -0.20
N ALA A 51 -31.21 6.52 0.39
CA ALA A 51 -31.43 6.67 1.83
C ALA A 51 -30.38 5.90 2.67
N ASN A 52 -29.96 4.72 2.24
CA ASN A 52 -28.91 3.94 2.90
C ASN A 52 -27.57 4.72 2.94
N TYR A 53 -27.23 5.38 1.84
CA TYR A 53 -25.98 6.18 1.76
C TYR A 53 -26.04 7.39 2.70
N ARG A 54 -27.20 8.03 2.81
CA ARG A 54 -27.42 9.14 3.74
C ARG A 54 -27.19 8.69 5.19
N VAL A 55 -27.78 7.56 5.59
CA VAL A 55 -27.59 6.99 6.94
C VAL A 55 -26.11 6.73 7.23
N VAL A 56 -25.37 6.19 6.26
CA VAL A 56 -23.92 5.94 6.41
C VAL A 56 -23.15 7.24 6.56
N ILE A 57 -23.42 8.24 5.72
CA ILE A 57 -22.72 9.54 5.76
C ILE A 57 -23.04 10.32 7.05
N GLU A 58 -24.26 10.22 7.57
CA GLU A 58 -24.66 10.86 8.83
C GLU A 58 -24.13 10.13 10.06
N ASN A 59 -23.68 8.89 9.92
CA ASN A 59 -23.14 8.09 11.01
C ASN A 59 -21.83 8.67 11.55
N LYS A 60 -21.79 8.96 12.85
CA LYS A 60 -20.60 9.54 13.51
C LYS A 60 -19.36 8.66 13.41
N ALA A 61 -19.52 7.34 13.54
CA ALA A 61 -18.40 6.39 13.44
C ALA A 61 -17.83 6.37 12.01
N PHE A 62 -18.68 6.41 10.99
CA PHE A 62 -18.24 6.50 9.60
C PHE A 62 -17.48 7.80 9.32
N ARG A 63 -17.99 8.94 9.79
CA ARG A 63 -17.31 10.24 9.64
C ARG A 63 -15.93 10.23 10.32
N LEU A 64 -15.86 9.70 11.54
CA LEU A 64 -14.59 9.57 12.26
C LEU A 64 -13.60 8.70 11.48
N ALA A 65 -14.04 7.54 11.01
CA ALA A 65 -13.22 6.65 10.20
C ALA A 65 -12.75 7.32 8.90
N ALA A 66 -13.64 8.03 8.19
CA ALA A 66 -13.30 8.75 6.98
C ALA A 66 -12.25 9.85 7.21
N VAL A 67 -12.40 10.62 8.29
CA VAL A 67 -11.44 11.67 8.68
C VAL A 67 -10.08 11.05 9.04
N ASN A 68 -10.06 9.98 9.83
CA ASN A 68 -8.82 9.30 10.20
C ASN A 68 -8.11 8.71 8.98
N THR A 69 -8.86 8.07 8.08
CA THR A 69 -8.31 7.55 6.81
C THR A 69 -7.78 8.68 5.94
N GLY A 70 -8.52 9.79 5.82
CA GLY A 70 -8.08 10.97 5.08
C GLY A 70 -6.78 11.57 5.63
N LYS A 71 -6.70 11.77 6.94
CA LYS A 71 -5.47 12.23 7.62
C LYS A 71 -4.30 11.30 7.36
N PHE A 72 -4.53 9.99 7.48
CA PHE A 72 -3.51 8.97 7.23
C PHE A 72 -2.99 9.06 5.79
N MET A 73 -3.87 9.13 4.80
CA MET A 73 -3.49 9.22 3.39
C MET A 73 -2.68 10.49 3.09
N ILE A 74 -3.14 11.64 3.58
CA ILE A 74 -2.50 12.94 3.34
C ILE A 74 -1.09 13.00 3.94
N ILE A 75 -0.86 12.35 5.06
CA ILE A 75 0.45 12.35 5.74
C ILE A 75 1.33 11.21 5.22
N CYS A 76 0.79 10.01 5.16
CA CYS A 76 1.57 8.81 4.91
C CYS A 76 2.03 8.70 3.46
N LEU A 77 1.18 9.04 2.48
CA LEU A 77 1.53 8.91 1.06
C LEU A 77 2.65 9.87 0.64
N PRO A 78 2.61 11.19 0.95
CA PRO A 78 3.72 12.07 0.62
C PRO A 78 5.01 11.68 1.33
N LEU A 79 4.92 11.30 2.62
CA LEU A 79 6.08 10.89 3.39
C LEU A 79 6.73 9.61 2.81
N LEU A 80 5.92 8.63 2.43
CA LEU A 80 6.39 7.42 1.77
C LEU A 80 7.09 7.75 0.43
N LEU A 81 6.49 8.61 -0.39
CA LEU A 81 7.08 9.01 -1.68
C LEU A 81 8.41 9.73 -1.50
N ILE A 82 8.49 10.67 -0.55
CA ILE A 82 9.73 11.41 -0.26
C ILE A 82 10.81 10.45 0.22
N LEU A 83 10.51 9.58 1.18
CA LEU A 83 11.46 8.62 1.71
C LEU A 83 11.93 7.63 0.65
N SER A 84 11.02 7.09 -0.17
CA SER A 84 11.35 6.18 -1.26
C SER A 84 12.26 6.84 -2.29
N LEU A 85 11.97 8.10 -2.65
CA LEU A 85 12.81 8.87 -3.57
C LEU A 85 14.20 9.15 -2.97
N CYS A 86 14.26 9.55 -1.70
CA CYS A 86 15.53 9.77 -1.01
C CYS A 86 16.41 8.51 -1.00
N ILE A 87 15.80 7.36 -0.67
CA ILE A 87 16.51 6.08 -0.66
C ILE A 87 16.94 5.69 -2.07
N ALA A 88 16.09 5.88 -3.09
CA ALA A 88 16.44 5.58 -4.48
C ALA A 88 17.64 6.42 -4.95
N VAL A 89 17.67 7.72 -4.63
CA VAL A 89 18.79 8.62 -4.95
C VAL A 89 20.05 8.22 -4.18
N LEU A 90 19.92 7.87 -2.90
CA LEU A 90 21.06 7.39 -2.11
C LEU A 90 21.66 6.12 -2.73
N PHE A 91 20.82 5.16 -3.11
CA PHE A 91 21.27 3.94 -3.78
C PHE A 91 21.94 4.23 -5.12
N GLU A 92 21.42 5.18 -5.90
CA GLU A 92 22.06 5.56 -7.15
C GLU A 92 23.44 6.18 -6.91
N ASN A 93 23.57 7.05 -5.93
CA ASN A 93 24.84 7.71 -5.62
C ASN A 93 25.89 6.73 -5.08
N VAL A 94 25.51 5.80 -4.22
CA VAL A 94 26.41 4.76 -3.67
C VAL A 94 26.87 3.79 -4.76
N THR A 95 26.02 3.51 -5.76
CA THR A 95 26.30 2.55 -6.82
C THR A 95 26.81 3.17 -8.12
N ARG A 96 27.06 4.47 -8.16
CA ARG A 96 27.72 5.11 -9.33
C ARG A 96 29.12 4.51 -9.47
N PRO A 97 29.42 3.77 -10.54
CA PRO A 97 30.79 3.33 -10.79
C PRO A 97 31.66 4.55 -11.05
N GLY A 98 32.78 4.66 -10.35
CA GLY A 98 33.82 5.61 -10.72
C GLY A 98 34.20 5.48 -12.19
N HIS A 99 34.95 6.44 -12.73
CA HIS A 99 35.39 6.51 -14.13
C HIS A 99 36.27 5.32 -14.56
N GLU A 100 35.79 4.07 -14.42
CA GLU A 100 36.46 2.91 -14.97
C GLU A 100 36.00 2.64 -16.40
N HIS A 101 36.95 2.41 -17.30
CA HIS A 101 36.75 1.99 -18.71
C HIS A 101 36.17 0.56 -18.82
N LYS A 102 35.02 0.31 -18.21
CA LYS A 102 34.31 -0.99 -18.33
C LYS A 102 33.15 -0.89 -19.27
N THR A 103 32.86 -1.97 -19.99
CA THR A 103 31.71 -2.07 -20.89
C THR A 103 30.38 -1.87 -20.14
N ALA A 104 29.38 -1.35 -20.80
CA ALA A 104 28.06 -1.10 -20.22
C ALA A 104 27.43 -2.36 -19.57
N ALA A 105 27.73 -3.55 -20.11
CA ALA A 105 27.28 -4.84 -19.60
C ALA A 105 27.95 -5.21 -18.26
N GLU A 106 29.28 -5.09 -18.16
CA GLU A 106 30.04 -5.34 -16.92
C GLU A 106 29.70 -4.35 -15.80
N LYS A 107 29.45 -3.09 -16.16
CA LYS A 107 28.94 -2.08 -15.19
C LYS A 107 27.57 -2.46 -14.64
N ARG A 108 26.72 -3.04 -15.47
CA ARG A 108 25.36 -3.44 -15.08
C ARG A 108 25.39 -4.68 -14.19
N GLU A 109 26.21 -5.65 -14.49
CA GLU A 109 26.36 -6.90 -13.73
C GLU A 109 26.95 -6.64 -12.33
N LYS A 110 28.02 -5.85 -12.22
CA LYS A 110 28.57 -5.41 -10.92
C LYS A 110 27.55 -4.62 -10.11
N ARG A 111 26.81 -3.70 -10.74
CA ARG A 111 25.79 -2.91 -10.09
C ARG A 111 24.66 -3.77 -9.51
N PHE A 112 24.30 -4.86 -10.20
CA PHE A 112 23.32 -5.84 -9.69
C PHE A 112 23.87 -6.65 -8.51
N ALA A 113 25.12 -7.05 -8.55
CA ALA A 113 25.75 -7.81 -7.47
C ALA A 113 25.94 -6.97 -6.21
N ASP A 114 26.44 -5.72 -6.35
CA ASP A 114 26.76 -4.86 -5.21
C ASP A 114 25.50 -4.28 -4.51
N THR A 115 24.37 -4.15 -5.20
CA THR A 115 23.12 -3.63 -4.62
C THR A 115 22.05 -4.67 -4.34
N GLY A 116 22.24 -5.91 -4.82
CA GLY A 116 21.24 -6.97 -4.69
C GLY A 116 20.83 -7.25 -3.25
N TRP A 117 21.79 -7.37 -2.35
CA TRP A 117 21.53 -7.62 -0.93
C TRP A 117 20.82 -6.45 -0.23
N MET A 118 21.18 -5.21 -0.58
CA MET A 118 20.54 -4.01 -0.03
C MET A 118 19.07 -3.92 -0.49
N LYS A 119 18.80 -4.14 -1.78
CA LYS A 119 17.43 -4.19 -2.32
C LYS A 119 16.61 -5.30 -1.67
N SER A 120 17.19 -6.49 -1.51
CA SER A 120 16.52 -7.60 -0.83
C SER A 120 16.15 -7.27 0.62
N GLY A 121 17.01 -6.53 1.34
CA GLY A 121 16.73 -6.08 2.69
C GLY A 121 15.50 -5.15 2.78
N PHE A 122 15.34 -4.24 1.82
CA PHE A 122 14.16 -3.36 1.75
C PHE A 122 12.89 -4.08 1.28
N MET A 123 13.01 -5.17 0.52
CA MET A 123 11.86 -5.97 0.09
C MET A 123 11.39 -6.97 1.16
N LEU A 124 12.26 -7.29 2.14
CA LEU A 124 11.94 -8.26 3.19
C LEU A 124 10.66 -7.92 3.99
N PRO A 125 10.44 -6.68 4.46
CA PRO A 125 9.23 -6.34 5.22
C PRO A 125 7.95 -6.56 4.43
N MET A 126 8.00 -6.41 3.11
CA MET A 126 6.86 -6.59 2.22
C MET A 126 6.46 -8.07 2.10
N ALA A 127 7.43 -8.99 2.15
CA ALA A 127 7.19 -10.42 2.08
C ALA A 127 6.51 -10.99 3.34
N ILE A 128 6.57 -10.26 4.47
CA ILE A 128 5.97 -10.70 5.74
C ILE A 128 4.46 -10.51 5.68
N PRO A 129 3.64 -11.54 6.04
CA PRO A 129 2.18 -11.42 6.13
C PRO A 129 1.75 -10.28 7.04
N ALA A 130 0.71 -9.54 6.65
CA ALA A 130 0.24 -8.37 7.42
C ALA A 130 -0.12 -8.72 8.87
N ALA A 131 -0.73 -9.88 9.11
CA ALA A 131 -1.09 -10.32 10.45
C ALA A 131 0.14 -10.48 11.38
N SER A 132 1.23 -11.06 10.86
CA SER A 132 2.48 -11.21 11.62
C SER A 132 3.12 -9.86 11.95
N VAL A 133 3.05 -8.92 11.02
CA VAL A 133 3.53 -7.54 11.24
C VAL A 133 2.73 -6.88 12.36
N VAL A 134 1.40 -6.99 12.35
CA VAL A 134 0.54 -6.41 13.40
C VAL A 134 0.90 -6.98 14.77
N VAL A 135 1.00 -8.32 14.90
CA VAL A 135 1.36 -8.96 16.17
C VAL A 135 2.75 -8.53 16.64
N PHE A 136 3.74 -8.47 15.73
CA PHE A 136 5.08 -8.01 16.08
C PHE A 136 5.08 -6.58 16.63
N PHE A 137 4.38 -5.66 15.96
CA PHE A 137 4.32 -4.28 16.43
C PHE A 137 3.48 -4.12 17.69
N GLN A 138 2.42 -4.91 17.88
CA GLN A 138 1.70 -4.94 19.17
C GLN A 138 2.62 -5.33 20.31
N LEU A 139 3.40 -6.40 20.18
CA LEU A 139 4.36 -6.83 21.19
C LEU A 139 5.48 -5.81 21.44
N LEU A 140 5.89 -5.08 20.40
CA LEU A 140 6.94 -4.08 20.49
C LEU A 140 6.49 -2.82 21.24
N PHE A 141 5.26 -2.34 20.94
CA PHE A 141 4.69 -1.10 21.46
C PHE A 141 3.72 -1.29 22.64
N ASP A 142 3.57 -2.53 23.15
CA ASP A 142 2.79 -2.82 24.34
C ASP A 142 3.34 -2.06 25.58
N GLU A 143 2.51 -1.80 26.60
CA GLU A 143 2.95 -1.17 27.85
C GLU A 143 4.13 -1.90 28.49
N LYS A 144 4.16 -3.23 28.42
CA LYS A 144 5.24 -4.11 28.89
C LYS A 144 6.16 -4.54 27.74
N GLY A 145 6.03 -3.91 26.59
CA GLY A 145 6.77 -4.24 25.38
C GLY A 145 8.23 -3.82 25.44
N TRP A 146 8.99 -4.30 24.47
CA TRP A 146 10.44 -4.09 24.40
C TRP A 146 10.84 -2.61 24.36
N LEU A 147 10.05 -1.75 23.74
CA LEU A 147 10.29 -0.31 23.69
C LEU A 147 10.22 0.33 25.08
N ASN A 148 9.20 -0.01 25.86
CA ASN A 148 9.06 0.50 27.22
C ASN A 148 10.11 -0.07 28.19
N LEU A 149 10.54 -1.32 27.97
CA LEU A 149 11.67 -1.90 28.73
C LEU A 149 12.97 -1.17 28.45
N LEU A 150 13.24 -0.82 27.20
CA LEU A 150 14.42 -0.03 26.83
C LEU A 150 14.32 1.42 27.33
N ALA A 151 13.16 2.06 27.20
CA ALA A 151 12.91 3.41 27.71
C ALA A 151 13.11 3.47 29.23
N GLY A 152 12.61 2.48 29.96
CA GLY A 152 12.80 2.37 31.41
C GLY A 152 14.28 2.26 31.83
N LYS A 153 15.10 1.52 31.08
CA LYS A 153 16.56 1.46 31.28
C LYS A 153 17.27 2.79 31.04
N LEU A 154 16.69 3.64 30.18
CA LEU A 154 17.22 4.99 29.88
C LEU A 154 16.64 6.07 30.81
N GLY A 155 15.82 5.71 31.81
CA GLY A 155 15.21 6.64 32.76
C GLY A 155 13.94 7.32 32.25
N PHE A 156 13.37 6.88 31.13
CA PHE A 156 12.09 7.38 30.62
C PHE A 156 10.93 6.56 31.19
N GLY A 157 9.81 7.22 31.51
CA GLY A 157 8.59 6.52 31.94
C GLY A 157 7.99 5.68 30.83
N GLY A 158 7.30 4.59 31.17
CA GLY A 158 6.54 3.80 30.22
C GLY A 158 5.39 4.61 29.61
N THR A 159 5.16 4.44 28.32
CA THR A 159 4.10 5.11 27.57
C THR A 159 3.19 4.07 26.93
N ASP A 160 1.88 4.26 26.99
CA ASP A 160 0.92 3.46 26.23
C ASP A 160 0.87 3.98 24.77
N TRP A 161 1.76 3.45 23.96
CA TRP A 161 1.94 3.88 22.55
C TRP A 161 0.73 3.60 21.67
N LEU A 162 -0.08 2.59 22.00
CA LEU A 162 -1.17 2.12 21.16
C LEU A 162 -2.52 2.78 21.49
N ASN A 163 -2.69 3.31 22.71
CA ASN A 163 -3.93 3.91 23.16
C ASN A 163 -3.82 5.44 23.42
N CYS A 164 -2.75 6.07 22.94
CA CYS A 164 -2.56 7.52 23.01
C CYS A 164 -2.45 8.15 21.62
N ASP A 165 -2.29 9.46 21.55
CA ASP A 165 -2.12 10.20 20.29
C ASP A 165 -0.92 9.72 19.46
N ALA A 166 0.05 9.06 20.08
CA ALA A 166 1.18 8.46 19.38
C ALA A 166 0.79 7.26 18.52
N ALA A 167 -0.35 6.60 18.79
CA ALA A 167 -0.82 5.43 18.03
C ALA A 167 -0.93 5.72 16.53
N PHE A 168 -1.33 6.94 16.16
CA PHE A 168 -1.37 7.37 14.77
C PHE A 168 0.02 7.35 14.12
N TRP A 169 1.04 7.85 14.81
CA TRP A 169 2.42 7.88 14.30
C TRP A 169 3.05 6.49 14.27
N VAL A 170 2.72 5.63 15.22
CA VAL A 170 3.10 4.21 15.20
C VAL A 170 2.55 3.54 13.95
N LEU A 171 1.27 3.76 13.63
CA LEU A 171 0.64 3.23 12.42
C LEU A 171 1.34 3.74 11.14
N VAL A 172 1.63 5.05 11.07
CA VAL A 172 2.35 5.66 9.93
C VAL A 172 3.74 5.03 9.79
N ALA A 173 4.49 4.89 10.88
CA ALA A 173 5.82 4.29 10.87
C ALA A 173 5.79 2.82 10.41
N CYS A 174 4.85 2.01 10.92
CA CYS A 174 4.66 0.63 10.51
C CYS A 174 4.33 0.51 9.02
N TYR A 175 3.44 1.37 8.53
CA TYR A 175 3.03 1.37 7.13
C TYR A 175 4.20 1.76 6.21
N ILE A 176 4.95 2.81 6.57
CA ILE A 176 6.12 3.25 5.80
C ILE A 176 7.16 2.14 5.78
N TRP A 177 7.52 1.58 6.95
CA TRP A 177 8.49 0.49 7.03
C TRP A 177 8.11 -0.70 6.14
N LYS A 178 6.83 -1.07 6.13
CA LYS A 178 6.34 -2.20 5.33
C LYS A 178 6.38 -1.91 3.82
N ASN A 179 6.12 -0.67 3.41
CA ASN A 179 5.91 -0.33 1.99
C ASN A 179 7.08 0.43 1.36
N LEU A 180 8.12 0.73 2.13
CA LEU A 180 9.27 1.50 1.66
C LEU A 180 10.09 0.79 0.56
N GLY A 181 9.98 -0.53 0.48
CA GLY A 181 10.66 -1.35 -0.53
C GLY A 181 9.95 -1.43 -1.89
N TYR A 182 8.74 -0.85 -2.00
CA TYR A 182 8.05 -0.72 -3.27
C TYR A 182 8.71 0.37 -4.11
#